data_568df3586161d5d77e1b90079baefc71
#
_entry.id   568df3586161d5d77e1b90079baefc71
#
_cell.length_a   1.000
_cell.length_b   1.000
_cell.length_c   1.000
_cell.angle_alpha   90.00
_cell.angle_beta   90.00
_cell.angle_gamma   90.00
#
_symmetry.space_group_name_H-M   'P 1'
#
loop_
_entity.id
_entity.type
_entity.pdbx_description
1 polymer ?
#
loop_
_entity_poly.entity_id
_entity_poly.type
_entity_poly.pdbx_seq_one_letter_code
_entity_poly.pdbx_strand_id
1 'polypeptide(L)'
;MSKYGMTDSGRRQSFGKGMAIRDTANDKPRPDLISPFAEERQGHWLRMGAAKYAERNWEKGMPFSRCVASLKRHVMKYQQGKRDEDHLAAIMFNAMALIHYEEMIERGLMPAALNDMPNYQPAAKSPRKSLRKPAKKGRKSR
;
A
#
# COMPACT_ATOMS: atom_id res chain seq x y z
N MET A 1 1.40 20.33 -29.83
CA MET A 1 0.38 20.04 -28.80
C MET A 1 0.99 19.18 -27.70
N SER A 2 0.78 19.53 -26.44
CA SER A 2 1.29 18.69 -25.32
C SER A 2 0.64 17.31 -25.36
N LYS A 3 1.45 16.25 -25.19
CA LYS A 3 0.99 14.85 -25.08
C LYS A 3 0.18 14.61 -23.80
N TYR A 4 0.35 15.47 -22.82
CA TYR A 4 -0.27 15.34 -21.51
C TYR A 4 -1.22 16.49 -21.23
N GLY A 5 -2.44 16.18 -20.80
CA GLY A 5 -3.43 17.13 -20.31
C GLY A 5 -3.35 17.30 -18.80
N MET A 6 -3.86 18.41 -18.30
CA MET A 6 -4.04 18.63 -16.87
C MET A 6 -5.35 17.99 -16.43
N THR A 7 -5.33 17.16 -15.39
CA THR A 7 -6.55 16.61 -14.78
C THR A 7 -7.26 17.73 -13.99
N ASP A 8 -8.57 17.83 -14.17
CA ASP A 8 -9.43 18.81 -13.51
C ASP A 8 -10.51 18.11 -12.69
N SER A 9 -10.61 18.40 -11.40
CA SER A 9 -11.65 17.85 -10.51
C SER A 9 -12.98 18.60 -10.62
N GLY A 10 -13.03 19.72 -11.34
CA GLY A 10 -14.19 20.60 -11.42
C GLY A 10 -14.43 21.43 -10.15
N ARG A 11 -13.68 21.19 -9.08
CA ARG A 11 -13.79 21.88 -7.79
C ARG A 11 -12.57 22.78 -7.58
N ARG A 12 -12.79 23.95 -7.01
CA ARG A 12 -11.74 24.94 -6.73
C ARG A 12 -11.68 25.26 -5.26
N GLN A 13 -10.46 25.46 -4.78
CA GLN A 13 -10.17 25.98 -3.45
C GLN A 13 -9.42 27.30 -3.58
N SER A 14 -9.93 28.34 -2.90
CA SER A 14 -9.24 29.61 -2.72
C SER A 14 -8.55 29.64 -1.36
N PHE A 15 -7.36 30.19 -1.33
CA PHE A 15 -6.55 30.31 -0.10
C PHE A 15 -6.66 31.70 0.53
N GLY A 16 -7.48 32.59 -0.05
CA GLY A 16 -7.73 33.95 0.43
C GLY A 16 -7.85 34.96 -0.70
N LYS A 17 -8.24 36.18 -0.34
CA LYS A 17 -8.41 37.29 -1.34
C LYS A 17 -7.05 37.61 -1.99
N GLY A 18 -7.02 37.55 -3.32
CA GLY A 18 -5.81 37.79 -4.10
C GLY A 18 -4.81 36.66 -4.15
N MET A 19 -5.09 35.49 -3.52
CA MET A 19 -4.28 34.28 -3.60
C MET A 19 -4.67 33.39 -4.78
N ALA A 20 -3.79 32.46 -5.12
CA ALA A 20 -4.04 31.48 -6.18
C ALA A 20 -5.24 30.59 -5.87
N ILE A 21 -5.89 30.12 -6.92
CA ILE A 21 -6.98 29.14 -6.87
C ILE A 21 -6.44 27.83 -7.45
N ARG A 22 -6.75 26.71 -6.79
CA ARG A 22 -6.37 25.36 -7.23
C ARG A 22 -7.52 24.38 -7.10
N ASP A 23 -7.37 23.22 -7.73
CA ASP A 23 -8.26 22.09 -7.48
C ASP A 23 -8.25 21.70 -6.00
N THR A 24 -9.41 21.27 -5.50
CA THR A 24 -9.50 20.74 -4.12
C THR A 24 -8.60 19.51 -3.96
N ALA A 25 -8.06 19.34 -2.76
CA ALA A 25 -7.17 18.22 -2.43
C ALA A 25 -7.83 17.20 -1.50
N ASN A 26 -9.16 17.29 -1.26
CA ASN A 26 -9.83 16.55 -0.19
C ASN A 26 -9.73 15.02 -0.32
N ASP A 27 -9.62 14.51 -1.54
CA ASP A 27 -9.55 13.09 -1.88
C ASP A 27 -8.18 12.69 -2.45
N LYS A 28 -7.20 13.58 -2.39
CA LYS A 28 -5.82 13.30 -2.83
C LYS A 28 -4.95 12.86 -1.66
N PRO A 29 -3.99 11.95 -1.90
CA PRO A 29 -2.98 11.62 -0.88
C PRO A 29 -2.26 12.88 -0.38
N ARG A 30 -1.91 12.88 0.90
CA ARG A 30 -1.25 13.99 1.61
C ARG A 30 0.21 13.63 1.96
N PRO A 31 1.11 13.51 0.96
CA PRO A 31 2.52 13.19 1.22
C PRO A 31 3.24 14.29 2.02
N ASP A 32 2.71 15.51 2.01
CA ASP A 32 3.18 16.64 2.81
C ASP A 32 3.05 16.44 4.34
N LEU A 33 2.28 15.43 4.78
CA LEU A 33 2.14 15.06 6.18
C LEU A 33 3.14 13.99 6.63
N ILE A 34 3.93 13.43 5.71
CA ILE A 34 5.00 12.50 6.05
C ILE A 34 6.15 13.29 6.67
N SER A 35 6.73 12.77 7.76
CA SER A 35 7.87 13.41 8.42
C SER A 35 9.10 13.43 7.50
N PRO A 36 9.66 14.59 7.17
CA PRO A 36 10.88 14.65 6.35
C PRO A 36 12.09 14.00 7.01
N PHE A 37 12.15 13.96 8.33
CA PHE A 37 13.19 13.24 9.07
C PHE A 37 13.05 11.72 8.93
N ALA A 38 11.83 11.21 8.89
CA ALA A 38 11.59 9.79 8.65
C ALA A 38 11.96 9.41 7.21
N GLU A 39 11.62 10.24 6.23
CA GLU A 39 12.00 10.03 4.82
C GLU A 39 13.53 10.07 4.64
N GLU A 40 14.22 11.00 5.25
CA GLU A 40 15.68 11.09 5.19
C GLU A 40 16.35 9.84 5.75
N ARG A 41 15.94 9.38 6.94
CA ARG A 41 16.46 8.15 7.55
C ARG A 41 16.15 6.92 6.70
N GLN A 42 14.98 6.85 6.12
CA GLN A 42 14.60 5.79 5.16
C GLN A 42 15.50 5.81 3.93
N GLY A 43 15.80 7.01 3.38
CA GLY A 43 16.72 7.18 2.26
C GLY A 43 18.14 6.69 2.59
N HIS A 44 18.64 6.98 3.79
CA HIS A 44 19.94 6.46 4.26
C HIS A 44 19.94 4.93 4.37
N TRP A 45 18.87 4.33 4.90
CA TRP A 45 18.73 2.88 4.98
C TRP A 45 18.75 2.23 3.59
N LEU A 46 18.00 2.78 2.65
CA LEU A 46 17.96 2.31 1.26
C LEU A 46 19.32 2.45 0.56
N ARG A 47 20.05 3.54 0.82
CA ARG A 47 21.41 3.75 0.28
C ARG A 47 22.38 2.65 0.78
N MET A 48 22.32 2.29 2.05
CA MET A 48 23.14 1.19 2.60
C MET A 48 22.76 -0.15 1.98
N GLY A 49 21.47 -0.41 1.79
CA GLY A 49 20.99 -1.59 1.10
C GLY A 49 21.46 -1.66 -0.35
N ALA A 50 21.40 -0.56 -1.08
CA ALA A 50 21.87 -0.45 -2.46
C ALA A 50 23.38 -0.74 -2.57
N ALA A 51 24.18 -0.21 -1.66
CA ALA A 51 25.62 -0.47 -1.62
C ALA A 51 25.94 -1.95 -1.34
N LYS A 52 25.11 -2.62 -0.54
CA LYS A 52 25.34 -4.03 -0.13
C LYS A 52 24.82 -5.05 -1.17
N TYR A 53 23.70 -4.77 -1.83
CA TYR A 53 22.98 -5.75 -2.64
C TYR A 53 22.77 -5.34 -4.10
N ALA A 54 22.67 -4.11 -4.41
CA ALA A 54 22.40 -3.36 -5.63
C ALA A 54 21.17 -2.45 -5.46
N GLU A 55 21.09 -1.40 -6.29
CA GLU A 55 19.92 -0.53 -6.33
C GLU A 55 18.67 -1.33 -6.66
N ARG A 56 17.57 -1.03 -5.95
CA ARG A 56 16.24 -1.66 -6.13
C ARG A 56 16.21 -3.18 -6.02
N ASN A 57 17.25 -3.81 -5.43
CA ASN A 57 17.29 -5.27 -5.25
C ASN A 57 16.07 -5.80 -4.49
N TRP A 58 15.57 -5.05 -3.52
CA TRP A 58 14.39 -5.40 -2.73
C TRP A 58 13.10 -5.48 -3.58
N GLU A 59 13.01 -4.72 -4.67
CA GLU A 59 11.86 -4.73 -5.59
C GLU A 59 11.68 -6.06 -6.33
N LYS A 60 12.67 -6.94 -6.31
CA LYS A 60 12.57 -8.30 -6.86
C LYS A 60 11.60 -9.20 -6.09
N GLY A 61 11.23 -8.80 -4.88
CA GLY A 61 10.34 -9.54 -4.01
C GLY A 61 11.05 -10.40 -2.98
N MET A 62 10.45 -10.52 -1.81
CA MET A 62 10.83 -11.41 -0.72
C MET A 62 9.56 -12.04 -0.13
N PRO A 63 9.62 -13.26 0.42
CA PRO A 63 8.50 -13.82 1.16
C PRO A 63 8.05 -12.88 2.28
N PHE A 64 6.74 -12.66 2.43
CA PHE A 64 6.17 -11.76 3.43
C PHE A 64 6.59 -12.14 4.84
N SER A 65 6.66 -13.44 5.15
CA SER A 65 7.14 -13.95 6.43
C SER A 65 8.56 -13.46 6.77
N ARG A 66 9.43 -13.29 5.76
CA ARG A 66 10.81 -12.78 5.96
C ARG A 66 10.82 -11.30 6.30
N CYS A 67 10.00 -10.49 5.63
CA CYS A 67 9.84 -9.07 5.94
C CYS A 67 9.26 -8.89 7.34
N VAL A 68 8.20 -9.63 7.68
CA VAL A 68 7.58 -9.58 9.02
C VAL A 68 8.55 -10.02 10.10
N ALA A 69 9.30 -11.10 9.91
CA ALA A 69 10.30 -11.56 10.86
C ALA A 69 11.42 -10.52 11.09
N SER A 70 11.90 -9.88 10.01
CA SER A 70 12.89 -8.81 10.09
C SER A 70 12.35 -7.59 10.85
N LEU A 71 11.15 -7.13 10.48
CA LEU A 71 10.45 -6.03 11.14
C LEU A 71 10.35 -6.28 12.65
N LYS A 72 9.86 -7.44 13.05
CA LYS A 72 9.71 -7.79 14.48
C LYS A 72 11.04 -7.84 15.21
N ARG A 73 12.12 -8.38 14.59
CA ARG A 73 13.45 -8.36 15.20
C ARG A 73 13.95 -6.95 15.45
N HIS A 74 13.74 -6.02 14.52
CA HIS A 74 14.14 -4.63 14.70
C HIS A 74 13.31 -3.93 15.79
N VAL A 75 12.02 -4.24 15.91
CA VAL A 75 11.19 -3.77 17.03
C VAL A 75 11.77 -4.26 18.36
N MET A 76 12.08 -5.55 18.48
CA MET A 76 12.66 -6.12 19.71
C MET A 76 14.00 -5.48 20.07
N LYS A 77 14.90 -5.31 19.09
CA LYS A 77 16.20 -4.63 19.32
C LYS A 77 16.03 -3.20 19.78
N TYR A 78 15.09 -2.47 19.18
CA TYR A 78 14.78 -1.09 19.59
C TYR A 78 14.26 -1.03 21.02
N GLN A 79 13.35 -1.94 21.42
CA GLN A 79 12.83 -2.06 22.76
C GLN A 79 13.92 -2.42 23.81
N GLN A 80 14.93 -3.20 23.40
CA GLN A 80 16.10 -3.51 24.22
C GLN A 80 17.08 -2.33 24.35
N GLY A 81 16.79 -1.19 23.73
CA GLY A 81 17.69 -0.02 23.77
C GLY A 81 18.91 -0.12 22.83
N LYS A 82 18.98 -1.13 21.95
CA LYS A 82 20.07 -1.26 20.98
C LYS A 82 20.05 -0.13 19.97
N ARG A 83 21.24 0.34 19.60
CA ARG A 83 21.46 1.44 18.64
C ARG A 83 22.63 1.14 17.71
N ASP A 84 22.92 -0.14 17.49
CA ASP A 84 23.92 -0.68 16.56
C ASP A 84 23.53 -0.45 15.10
N GLU A 85 22.22 -0.32 14.83
CA GLU A 85 21.65 -0.02 13.52
C GLU A 85 20.50 0.98 13.66
N ASP A 86 20.07 1.60 12.57
CA ASP A 86 18.82 2.38 12.55
C ASP A 86 17.60 1.45 12.51
N HIS A 87 17.24 0.92 13.68
CA HIS A 87 16.14 -0.03 13.78
C HIS A 87 14.79 0.54 13.34
N LEU A 88 14.53 1.84 13.54
CA LEU A 88 13.28 2.47 13.09
C LEU A 88 13.23 2.59 11.57
N ALA A 89 14.32 2.95 10.92
CA ALA A 89 14.39 2.96 9.46
C ALA A 89 14.25 1.55 8.88
N ALA A 90 14.82 0.54 9.52
CA ALA A 90 14.65 -0.86 9.14
C ALA A 90 13.20 -1.35 9.27
N ILE A 91 12.48 -0.93 10.32
CA ILE A 91 11.05 -1.22 10.49
C ILE A 91 10.25 -0.57 9.36
N MET A 92 10.49 0.71 9.07
CA MET A 92 9.85 1.43 7.96
C MET A 92 10.12 0.74 6.62
N PHE A 93 11.38 0.33 6.37
CA PHE A 93 11.76 -0.38 5.15
C PHE A 93 10.94 -1.67 4.97
N ASN A 94 10.87 -2.52 6.00
CA ASN A 94 10.14 -3.78 5.89
C ASN A 94 8.62 -3.55 5.67
N ALA A 95 8.03 -2.54 6.33
CA ALA A 95 6.64 -2.16 6.11
C ALA A 95 6.42 -1.61 4.69
N MET A 96 7.29 -0.74 4.21
CA MET A 96 7.26 -0.20 2.84
C MET A 96 7.36 -1.31 1.80
N ALA A 97 8.28 -2.27 2.00
CA ALA A 97 8.44 -3.39 1.09
C ALA A 97 7.18 -4.25 1.01
N LEU A 98 6.54 -4.55 2.15
CA LEU A 98 5.28 -5.30 2.19
C LEU A 98 4.16 -4.57 1.44
N ILE A 99 3.99 -3.27 1.67
CA ILE A 99 2.98 -2.45 0.95
C ILE A 99 3.25 -2.48 -0.55
N HIS A 100 4.50 -2.33 -0.97
CA HIS A 100 4.89 -2.41 -2.37
C HIS A 100 4.56 -3.77 -2.98
N TYR A 101 4.85 -4.87 -2.27
CA TYR A 101 4.58 -6.22 -2.78
C TYR A 101 3.08 -6.52 -2.87
N GLU A 102 2.28 -6.08 -1.90
CA GLU A 102 0.82 -6.18 -1.97
C GLU A 102 0.29 -5.49 -3.23
N GLU A 103 0.71 -4.25 -3.48
CA GLU A 103 0.32 -3.48 -4.66
C GLU A 103 0.78 -4.16 -5.97
N MET A 104 2.01 -4.68 -6.02
CA MET A 104 2.53 -5.37 -7.20
C MET A 104 1.82 -6.71 -7.46
N ILE A 105 1.43 -7.44 -6.42
CA ILE A 105 0.64 -8.66 -6.53
C ILE A 105 -0.76 -8.33 -7.08
N GLU A 106 -1.42 -7.30 -6.55
CA GLU A 106 -2.74 -6.87 -7.01
C GLU A 106 -2.73 -6.46 -8.49
N ARG A 107 -1.65 -5.83 -8.93
CA ARG A 107 -1.43 -5.45 -10.35
C ARG A 107 -1.00 -6.64 -11.23
N GLY A 108 -0.80 -7.82 -10.68
CA GLY A 108 -0.31 -8.99 -11.43
C GLY A 108 1.16 -8.90 -11.87
N LEU A 109 1.95 -8.03 -11.22
CA LEU A 109 3.37 -7.81 -11.52
C LEU A 109 4.31 -8.62 -10.62
N MET A 110 3.76 -9.25 -9.56
CA MET A 110 4.49 -10.17 -8.69
C MET A 110 3.65 -11.42 -8.40
N PRO A 111 4.30 -12.57 -8.12
CA PRO A 111 3.59 -13.80 -7.77
C PRO A 111 2.85 -13.68 -6.43
N ALA A 112 1.57 -14.05 -6.38
CA ALA A 112 0.79 -14.09 -5.15
C ALA A 112 1.38 -15.00 -4.06
N ALA A 113 2.16 -16.00 -4.46
CA ALA A 113 2.85 -16.92 -3.56
C ALA A 113 3.91 -16.26 -2.65
N LEU A 114 4.32 -15.02 -2.93
CA LEU A 114 5.17 -14.24 -2.02
C LEU A 114 4.46 -13.96 -0.69
N ASN A 115 3.13 -13.85 -0.70
CA ASN A 115 2.35 -13.76 0.52
C ASN A 115 2.17 -15.17 1.13
N ASP A 116 3.17 -15.60 1.86
CA ASP A 116 3.23 -16.86 2.59
C ASP A 116 2.73 -16.73 4.04
N MET A 117 2.00 -15.65 4.35
CA MET A 117 1.42 -15.43 5.67
C MET A 117 0.15 -16.26 5.85
N PRO A 118 -0.07 -16.81 7.04
CA PRO A 118 -1.29 -17.57 7.33
C PRO A 118 -2.51 -16.63 7.29
N ASN A 119 -3.62 -17.14 6.74
CA ASN A 119 -4.88 -16.43 6.76
C ASN A 119 -5.81 -17.02 7.83
N TYR A 120 -6.01 -16.29 8.91
CA TYR A 120 -6.90 -16.67 10.00
C TYR A 120 -8.32 -16.10 9.84
N GLN A 121 -8.61 -15.42 8.73
CA GLN A 121 -9.95 -14.92 8.49
C GLN A 121 -10.86 -16.05 8.02
N PRO A 122 -12.12 -16.10 8.50
CA PRO A 122 -13.09 -17.07 7.99
C PRO A 122 -13.30 -16.85 6.49
N ALA A 123 -13.45 -17.94 5.72
CA ALA A 123 -13.78 -17.84 4.31
C ALA A 123 -15.00 -16.93 4.10
N ALA A 124 -14.91 -15.99 3.18
CA ALA A 124 -16.05 -15.14 2.83
C ALA A 124 -17.23 -16.03 2.45
N LYS A 125 -18.37 -15.86 3.15
CA LYS A 125 -19.61 -16.59 2.81
C LYS A 125 -19.94 -16.25 1.35
N SER A 126 -19.89 -17.23 0.45
CA SER A 126 -20.32 -17.02 -0.93
C SER A 126 -21.75 -16.46 -0.92
N PRO A 127 -22.07 -15.46 -1.75
CA PRO A 127 -23.41 -14.91 -1.81
C PRO A 127 -24.38 -16.05 -2.10
N ARG A 128 -25.38 -16.27 -1.20
CA ARG A 128 -26.42 -17.24 -1.41
C ARG A 128 -27.06 -16.95 -2.78
N LYS A 129 -26.92 -17.87 -3.74
CA LYS A 129 -27.72 -17.82 -4.99
C LYS A 129 -29.17 -17.72 -4.56
N SER A 130 -29.80 -16.57 -4.81
CA SER A 130 -31.22 -16.42 -4.62
C SER A 130 -31.92 -17.43 -5.55
N LEU A 131 -32.53 -18.45 -4.97
CA LEU A 131 -33.40 -19.35 -5.70
C LEU A 131 -34.56 -18.49 -6.27
N ARG A 132 -34.49 -18.16 -7.54
CA ARG A 132 -35.61 -17.57 -8.26
C ARG A 132 -36.77 -18.54 -8.15
N LYS A 133 -37.85 -18.16 -7.43
CA LYS A 133 -39.10 -18.90 -7.43
C LYS A 133 -39.58 -19.00 -8.88
N PRO A 134 -40.02 -20.21 -9.34
CA PRO A 134 -40.58 -20.37 -10.68
C PRO A 134 -41.83 -19.51 -10.82
N ALA A 135 -41.95 -18.80 -11.92
CA ALA A 135 -43.13 -18.01 -12.25
C ALA A 135 -44.37 -18.90 -12.34
N LYS A 136 -45.43 -18.55 -11.58
CA LYS A 136 -46.74 -19.23 -11.69
C LYS A 136 -47.28 -19.05 -13.10
N LYS A 137 -47.40 -20.14 -13.86
CA LYS A 137 -48.12 -20.18 -15.13
C LYS A 137 -49.58 -19.77 -14.88
N GLY A 138 -49.99 -18.66 -15.50
CA GLY A 138 -51.37 -18.18 -15.48
C GLY A 138 -52.32 -19.24 -16.07
N ARG A 139 -53.32 -19.57 -15.29
CA ARG A 139 -54.42 -20.46 -15.69
C ARG A 139 -55.35 -19.66 -16.60
N LYS A 140 -55.36 -19.97 -17.89
CA LYS A 140 -56.42 -19.48 -18.82
C LYS A 140 -57.72 -20.15 -18.45
N SER A 141 -58.72 -19.38 -18.02
CA SER A 141 -60.11 -19.81 -17.93
C SER A 141 -60.77 -19.68 -19.30
N ARG A 142 -61.49 -20.70 -19.66
CA ARG A 142 -62.42 -20.71 -20.81
C ARG A 142 -63.67 -19.96 -20.42
#